data_12b90d2ae83a428474c8872531eeb836
#
_entry.id   12b90d2ae83a428474c8872531eeb836
#
_cell.length_a   1.000
_cell.length_b   1.000
_cell.length_c   1.000
_cell.angle_alpha   90.00
_cell.angle_beta   90.00
_cell.angle_gamma   90.00
#
_symmetry.space_group_name_H-M   'P 1'
#
loop_
_entity.id
_entity.type
_entity.pdbx_description
1 polymer ?
#
loop_
_entity_poly.entity_id
_entity_poly.type
_entity_poly.pdbx_seq_one_letter_code
_entity_poly.pdbx_strand_id
1 'polypeptide(L)'
;MNHSGRTHVLLVAALALAVLLMAACAPVPVPAAPAAAPSAGEGAAQETASTELNLLCTPQVQWCEGMKAEFEKVYPDITVNFVRMSSGEALTRLRNEKDNPQFDIWWGGPIDSFVAAKLEGLLEAYDSPNLANLADPERFKDPDNFWAGIYIGTLGFATNQNWLDEHPGVEAPRSWDDLLKPEFKGQIMVAHPSSSGTSYTALCTVLQIRGEEAGWDYLRQYAGQVLQFTKSGAAPAKFVAQGEAAVGIVFSHDIVAEMEKGAPLVLTFPEEGTGYEIGGMGIVKGARNLDAAKKWFDWALEPATQELGPKYQAYQAPTVKGATPSRPELLEVKLIDYDFDYCGSNKTAFVDKFTNEIAAADNLKE
;
A
#
# COMPACT_ATOMS: atom_id res chain seq x y z
N MET A 1 66.89 6.11 -2.52
CA MET A 1 67.49 4.84 -2.19
C MET A 1 66.37 3.83 -2.45
N ASN A 2 66.28 3.22 -3.65
CA ASN A 2 66.81 1.90 -4.04
C ASN A 2 66.18 0.79 -3.21
N HIS A 3 65.56 -0.23 -3.69
CA HIS A 3 65.67 -1.05 -4.93
C HIS A 3 64.33 -1.84 -5.05
N SER A 4 63.67 -1.98 -6.19
CA SER A 4 64.00 -2.79 -7.38
C SER A 4 63.99 -4.30 -7.16
N GLY A 5 63.28 -4.96 -8.00
CA GLY A 5 63.58 -6.30 -8.53
C GLY A 5 62.30 -7.11 -8.72
N ARG A 6 61.72 -7.24 -9.93
CA ARG A 6 62.10 -8.15 -11.05
C ARG A 6 62.03 -9.66 -10.62
N THR A 7 61.49 -10.58 -11.30
CA THR A 7 61.22 -10.85 -12.73
C THR A 7 60.68 -12.26 -12.92
N HIS A 8 59.95 -12.46 -14.01
CA HIS A 8 59.92 -13.48 -15.06
C HIS A 8 59.19 -14.80 -14.82
N VAL A 9 58.16 -15.06 -15.58
CA VAL A 9 58.13 -15.73 -16.91
C VAL A 9 58.61 -17.18 -16.91
N LEU A 10 57.73 -18.08 -17.29
CA LEU A 10 57.99 -19.08 -18.31
C LEU A 10 56.72 -19.79 -18.80
N LEU A 11 56.45 -19.56 -20.08
CA LEU A 11 55.74 -20.39 -21.06
C LEU A 11 56.49 -21.72 -21.26
N VAL A 12 55.79 -22.83 -21.49
CA VAL A 12 56.17 -23.82 -22.52
C VAL A 12 54.94 -24.65 -22.90
N ALA A 13 54.73 -24.70 -24.17
CA ALA A 13 53.78 -25.52 -24.93
C ALA A 13 54.35 -26.92 -25.15
N ALA A 14 53.50 -27.91 -25.38
CA ALA A 14 53.88 -29.09 -26.16
C ALA A 14 52.64 -29.67 -26.87
N LEU A 15 52.81 -29.74 -28.14
CA LEU A 15 51.96 -30.16 -29.25
C LEU A 15 52.08 -31.68 -29.47
N ALA A 16 51.04 -32.27 -30.04
CA ALA A 16 50.99 -33.39 -30.97
C ALA A 16 51.14 -34.83 -30.48
N LEU A 17 50.16 -35.67 -30.77
CA LEU A 17 50.34 -36.70 -31.82
C LEU A 17 48.98 -37.31 -32.22
N ALA A 18 48.63 -37.20 -33.52
CA ALA A 18 47.59 -37.94 -34.18
C ALA A 18 48.10 -39.29 -34.68
N VAL A 19 47.30 -40.34 -34.53
CA VAL A 19 47.47 -41.55 -35.39
C VAL A 19 46.08 -42.08 -35.76
N LEU A 20 45.85 -42.15 -37.06
CA LEU A 20 44.74 -42.81 -37.75
C LEU A 20 44.73 -44.33 -37.47
N LEU A 21 43.57 -44.88 -37.32
CA LEU A 21 43.25 -46.25 -37.72
C LEU A 21 41.84 -46.30 -38.28
N MET A 22 41.77 -46.42 -39.62
CA MET A 22 40.57 -46.84 -40.35
C MET A 22 40.38 -48.34 -40.18
N ALA A 23 39.23 -48.76 -39.75
CA ALA A 23 38.77 -50.14 -39.93
C ALA A 23 37.35 -50.10 -40.46
N ALA A 24 37.17 -50.66 -41.66
CA ALA A 24 35.91 -50.83 -42.32
C ALA A 24 35.04 -51.85 -41.60
N CYS A 25 33.75 -51.48 -41.39
CA CYS A 25 32.72 -52.45 -41.02
C CYS A 25 31.52 -52.30 -41.94
N ALA A 26 31.07 -53.38 -42.46
CA ALA A 26 29.94 -53.57 -43.32
C ALA A 26 28.59 -53.26 -42.61
N PRO A 27 27.53 -52.87 -43.35
CA PRO A 27 26.23 -52.55 -42.73
C PRO A 27 25.50 -53.81 -42.28
N VAL A 28 25.08 -53.81 -41.00
CA VAL A 28 24.17 -54.78 -40.44
C VAL A 28 22.73 -54.31 -40.71
N PRO A 29 21.80 -55.17 -41.15
CA PRO A 29 20.42 -54.76 -41.38
C PRO A 29 19.70 -54.45 -40.04
N VAL A 30 19.18 -53.22 -39.91
CA VAL A 30 18.34 -52.79 -38.79
C VAL A 30 16.97 -53.38 -38.97
N PRO A 31 16.38 -54.05 -37.93
CA PRO A 31 14.98 -54.45 -37.95
C PRO A 31 14.09 -53.21 -37.90
N ALA A 32 13.02 -53.21 -38.74
CA ALA A 32 12.03 -52.16 -38.77
C ALA A 32 11.42 -51.93 -37.40
N ALA A 33 11.46 -50.68 -36.92
CA ALA A 33 10.75 -50.27 -35.72
C ALA A 33 9.24 -50.41 -35.93
N PRO A 34 8.50 -50.85 -34.89
CA PRO A 34 7.04 -50.81 -34.94
C PRO A 34 6.54 -49.36 -35.02
N ALA A 35 5.48 -49.16 -35.82
CA ALA A 35 4.82 -47.87 -36.00
C ALA A 35 4.49 -47.23 -34.62
N ALA A 36 4.90 -45.99 -34.44
CA ALA A 36 4.57 -45.18 -33.28
C ALA A 36 3.04 -45.07 -33.15
N ALA A 37 2.51 -45.48 -32.03
CA ALA A 37 1.14 -45.17 -31.63
C ALA A 37 0.97 -43.64 -31.52
N PRO A 38 -0.19 -43.07 -31.79
CA PRO A 38 -0.41 -41.65 -31.69
C PRO A 38 -0.13 -41.25 -30.24
N SER A 39 0.74 -40.26 -30.07
CA SER A 39 1.01 -39.64 -28.78
C SER A 39 -0.29 -39.14 -28.20
N ALA A 40 -0.68 -39.70 -27.08
CA ALA A 40 -1.72 -39.15 -26.23
C ALA A 40 -1.36 -37.69 -25.90
N GLY A 41 -2.35 -36.82 -26.01
CA GLY A 41 -2.21 -35.39 -25.88
C GLY A 41 -1.43 -34.98 -24.65
N GLU A 42 -0.72 -33.86 -24.82
CA GLU A 42 -0.17 -33.07 -23.73
C GLU A 42 -1.25 -32.92 -22.67
N GLY A 43 -1.06 -33.62 -21.55
CA GLY A 43 -1.87 -33.41 -20.38
C GLY A 43 -1.69 -31.96 -19.98
N ALA A 44 -2.76 -31.18 -20.02
CA ALA A 44 -2.82 -29.90 -19.36
C ALA A 44 -2.26 -30.12 -17.96
N ALA A 45 -1.21 -29.39 -17.61
CA ALA A 45 -0.69 -29.40 -16.25
C ALA A 45 -1.86 -29.06 -15.34
N GLN A 46 -2.23 -30.00 -14.49
CA GLN A 46 -3.26 -29.80 -13.50
C GLN A 46 -2.67 -28.77 -12.56
N GLU A 47 -3.10 -27.49 -12.67
CA GLU A 47 -2.74 -26.44 -11.72
C GLU A 47 -3.11 -26.97 -10.33
N THR A 48 -2.11 -27.27 -9.54
CA THR A 48 -2.32 -27.61 -8.13
C THR A 48 -2.88 -26.37 -7.45
N ALA A 49 -4.08 -26.48 -6.88
CA ALA A 49 -4.71 -25.38 -6.16
C ALA A 49 -3.73 -24.81 -5.14
N SER A 50 -3.59 -23.48 -5.12
CA SER A 50 -2.72 -22.79 -4.15
C SER A 50 -3.18 -23.06 -2.73
N THR A 51 -2.25 -23.49 -1.87
CA THR A 51 -2.49 -23.69 -0.43
C THR A 51 -1.96 -22.57 0.42
N GLU A 52 -1.37 -21.55 -0.18
CA GLU A 52 -0.81 -20.37 0.47
C GLU A 52 -1.29 -19.11 -0.21
N LEU A 53 -1.34 -18.00 0.57
CA LEU A 53 -1.53 -16.62 0.10
C LEU A 53 -0.55 -15.71 0.80
N ASN A 54 0.27 -14.99 0.05
CA ASN A 54 1.20 -14.00 0.58
C ASN A 54 0.59 -12.60 0.41
N LEU A 55 0.07 -12.06 1.50
CA LEU A 55 -0.68 -10.82 1.55
C LEU A 55 0.21 -9.65 1.97
N LEU A 56 0.27 -8.61 1.14
CA LEU A 56 0.79 -7.30 1.53
C LEU A 56 -0.35 -6.48 2.10
N CYS A 57 -0.33 -6.24 3.42
CA CYS A 57 -1.43 -5.61 4.16
C CYS A 57 -1.02 -4.21 4.63
N THR A 58 -1.82 -3.18 4.34
CA THR A 58 -1.48 -1.81 4.73
C THR A 58 -2.39 -1.18 5.80
N PRO A 59 -3.58 -1.69 6.12
CA PRO A 59 -4.37 -1.23 7.27
C PRO A 59 -3.71 -1.52 8.63
N GLN A 60 -4.44 -1.28 9.71
CA GLN A 60 -4.00 -1.60 11.07
C GLN A 60 -3.74 -3.11 11.21
N VAL A 61 -2.71 -3.46 11.97
CA VAL A 61 -2.27 -4.87 12.12
C VAL A 61 -3.39 -5.78 12.63
N GLN A 62 -4.22 -5.29 13.57
CA GLN A 62 -5.33 -6.05 14.13
C GLN A 62 -6.38 -6.41 13.05
N TRP A 63 -6.59 -5.51 12.10
CA TRP A 63 -7.49 -5.78 10.98
C TRP A 63 -6.87 -6.77 9.99
N CYS A 64 -5.57 -6.65 9.70
CA CYS A 64 -4.86 -7.64 8.89
C CYS A 64 -4.94 -9.06 9.49
N GLU A 65 -4.69 -9.18 10.80
CA GLU A 65 -4.79 -10.44 11.56
C GLU A 65 -6.23 -10.99 11.55
N GLY A 66 -7.19 -10.10 11.77
CA GLY A 66 -8.61 -10.45 11.76
C GLY A 66 -9.05 -10.97 10.40
N MET A 67 -8.74 -10.28 9.32
CA MET A 67 -9.12 -10.70 7.95
C MET A 67 -8.44 -12.00 7.55
N LYS A 68 -7.17 -12.21 7.91
CA LYS A 68 -6.52 -13.51 7.77
C LYS A 68 -7.33 -14.61 8.43
N ALA A 69 -7.67 -14.43 9.72
CA ALA A 69 -8.39 -15.42 10.50
C ALA A 69 -9.81 -15.71 9.96
N GLU A 70 -10.51 -14.70 9.44
CA GLU A 70 -11.83 -14.86 8.83
C GLU A 70 -11.75 -15.56 7.45
N PHE A 71 -10.76 -15.21 6.64
CA PHE A 71 -10.54 -15.85 5.35
C PHE A 71 -10.21 -17.34 5.50
N GLU A 72 -9.32 -17.70 6.42
CA GLU A 72 -8.92 -19.10 6.67
C GLU A 72 -10.08 -19.97 7.21
N LYS A 73 -11.14 -19.36 7.80
CA LYS A 73 -12.37 -20.10 8.14
C LYS A 73 -13.20 -20.47 6.92
N VAL A 74 -13.22 -19.58 5.92
CA VAL A 74 -13.95 -19.80 4.66
C VAL A 74 -13.18 -20.74 3.73
N TYR A 75 -11.85 -20.60 3.72
CA TYR A 75 -10.94 -21.36 2.87
C TYR A 75 -9.89 -22.08 3.73
N PRO A 76 -10.27 -23.15 4.45
CA PRO A 76 -9.38 -23.81 5.43
C PRO A 76 -8.15 -24.47 4.82
N ASP A 77 -8.14 -24.71 3.52
CA ASP A 77 -7.01 -25.28 2.79
C ASP A 77 -5.98 -24.22 2.36
N ILE A 78 -6.23 -22.92 2.63
CA ILE A 78 -5.32 -21.83 2.28
C ILE A 78 -4.77 -21.19 3.56
N THR A 79 -3.45 -21.21 3.71
CA THR A 79 -2.75 -20.49 4.77
C THR A 79 -2.38 -19.09 4.30
N VAL A 80 -2.80 -18.05 5.03
CA VAL A 80 -2.46 -16.67 4.73
C VAL A 80 -1.19 -16.26 5.49
N ASN A 81 -0.16 -15.88 4.77
CA ASN A 81 1.02 -15.21 5.30
C ASN A 81 0.88 -13.73 4.99
N PHE A 82 1.02 -12.85 5.97
CA PHE A 82 0.96 -11.42 5.67
C PHE A 82 2.15 -10.65 6.22
N VAL A 83 2.48 -9.57 5.52
CA VAL A 83 3.42 -8.54 6.00
C VAL A 83 2.67 -7.22 6.03
N ARG A 84 2.71 -6.54 7.18
CA ARG A 84 2.12 -5.21 7.33
C ARG A 84 3.14 -4.14 6.99
N MET A 85 2.78 -3.22 6.08
CA MET A 85 3.58 -2.05 5.70
C MET A 85 2.67 -0.84 5.53
N SER A 86 3.21 0.37 5.63
CA SER A 86 2.52 1.58 5.17
C SER A 86 2.53 1.65 3.63
N SER A 87 1.55 2.35 3.02
CA SER A 87 1.31 2.26 1.57
C SER A 87 2.49 2.73 0.71
N GLY A 88 3.28 3.73 1.17
CA GLY A 88 4.48 4.17 0.47
C GLY A 88 5.59 3.12 0.51
N GLU A 89 5.75 2.44 1.65
CA GLU A 89 6.68 1.32 1.79
C GLU A 89 6.25 0.12 0.94
N ALA A 90 4.94 -0.18 0.93
CA ALA A 90 4.37 -1.24 0.12
C ALA A 90 4.65 -1.03 -1.38
N LEU A 91 4.40 0.16 -1.89
CA LEU A 91 4.71 0.52 -3.28
C LEU A 91 6.20 0.38 -3.58
N THR A 92 7.08 0.88 -2.69
CA THR A 92 8.53 0.75 -2.82
C THR A 92 8.96 -0.72 -2.82
N ARG A 93 8.35 -1.53 -1.96
CA ARG A 93 8.62 -2.97 -1.87
C ARG A 93 8.26 -3.68 -3.17
N LEU A 94 7.07 -3.42 -3.72
CA LEU A 94 6.63 -4.01 -5.00
C LEU A 94 7.55 -3.60 -6.16
N ARG A 95 8.01 -2.34 -6.21
CA ARG A 95 8.99 -1.87 -7.20
C ARG A 95 10.30 -2.67 -7.15
N ASN A 96 10.83 -2.87 -5.95
CA ASN A 96 12.09 -3.58 -5.74
C ASN A 96 11.99 -5.09 -6.05
N GLU A 97 10.80 -5.65 -5.93
CA GLU A 97 10.53 -7.08 -6.12
C GLU A 97 9.86 -7.41 -7.46
N LYS A 98 9.70 -6.43 -8.38
CA LYS A 98 8.94 -6.59 -9.63
C LYS A 98 9.36 -7.78 -10.49
N ASP A 99 10.65 -8.12 -10.49
CA ASP A 99 11.20 -9.22 -11.28
C ASP A 99 11.13 -10.57 -10.53
N ASN A 100 10.82 -10.56 -9.25
CA ASN A 100 10.65 -11.74 -8.40
C ASN A 100 9.65 -11.45 -7.27
N PRO A 101 8.34 -11.30 -7.57
CA PRO A 101 7.31 -10.92 -6.60
C PRO A 101 7.27 -11.89 -5.42
N GLN A 102 7.16 -11.33 -4.22
CA GLN A 102 7.04 -12.10 -2.98
C GLN A 102 5.62 -12.09 -2.42
N PHE A 103 4.76 -11.22 -2.95
CA PHE A 103 3.37 -11.08 -2.56
C PHE A 103 2.44 -11.46 -3.73
N ASP A 104 1.27 -11.95 -3.38
CA ASP A 104 0.25 -12.35 -4.34
C ASP A 104 -0.82 -11.27 -4.51
N ILE A 105 -1.13 -10.56 -3.41
CA ILE A 105 -2.13 -9.50 -3.40
C ILE A 105 -1.73 -8.39 -2.43
N TRP A 106 -2.00 -7.16 -2.81
CA TRP A 106 -1.91 -5.98 -1.95
C TRP A 106 -3.30 -5.57 -1.51
N TRP A 107 -3.53 -5.47 -0.20
CA TRP A 107 -4.82 -5.17 0.40
C TRP A 107 -4.73 -3.95 1.33
N GLY A 108 -5.54 -2.92 1.03
CA GLY A 108 -5.67 -1.68 1.78
C GLY A 108 -4.69 -0.57 1.39
N GLY A 109 -4.95 0.62 1.88
CA GLY A 109 -4.26 1.86 1.56
C GLY A 109 -4.84 2.62 0.38
N PRO A 110 -4.59 3.94 0.30
CA PRO A 110 -5.23 4.81 -0.69
C PRO A 110 -4.96 4.40 -2.14
N ILE A 111 -5.99 4.46 -2.99
CA ILE A 111 -5.90 4.03 -4.40
C ILE A 111 -4.94 4.85 -5.25
N ASP A 112 -4.53 6.06 -4.84
CA ASP A 112 -3.45 6.78 -5.52
C ASP A 112 -2.15 5.95 -5.61
N SER A 113 -1.89 5.11 -4.61
CA SER A 113 -0.77 4.17 -4.63
C SER A 113 -0.99 3.01 -5.61
N PHE A 114 -2.24 2.59 -5.82
CA PHE A 114 -2.60 1.57 -6.80
C PHE A 114 -2.60 2.12 -8.22
N VAL A 115 -3.00 3.38 -8.42
CA VAL A 115 -2.83 4.09 -9.70
C VAL A 115 -1.35 4.14 -10.08
N ALA A 116 -0.46 4.55 -9.16
CA ALA A 116 0.98 4.53 -9.40
C ALA A 116 1.49 3.10 -9.71
N ALA A 117 1.07 2.10 -8.95
CA ALA A 117 1.45 0.70 -9.17
C ALA A 117 0.97 0.16 -10.52
N LYS A 118 -0.25 0.50 -10.96
CA LYS A 118 -0.76 0.18 -12.30
C LYS A 118 0.12 0.78 -13.40
N LEU A 119 0.42 2.08 -13.31
CA LEU A 119 1.24 2.79 -14.30
C LEU A 119 2.66 2.22 -14.40
N GLU A 120 3.19 1.67 -13.33
CA GLU A 120 4.50 1.01 -13.27
C GLU A 120 4.44 -0.48 -13.64
N GLY A 121 3.26 -1.01 -13.96
CA GLY A 121 3.07 -2.41 -14.37
C GLY A 121 3.30 -3.42 -13.24
N LEU A 122 3.01 -3.04 -11.99
CA LEU A 122 3.19 -3.86 -10.79
C LEU A 122 1.94 -4.67 -10.41
N LEU A 123 0.81 -4.41 -11.05
CA LEU A 123 -0.47 -5.09 -10.79
C LEU A 123 -0.90 -5.94 -11.98
N GLU A 124 -1.73 -6.93 -11.69
CA GLU A 124 -2.42 -7.80 -12.64
C GLU A 124 -3.91 -7.45 -12.67
N ALA A 125 -4.48 -7.31 -13.87
CA ALA A 125 -5.91 -7.06 -14.00
C ALA A 125 -6.71 -8.33 -13.68
N TYR A 126 -7.81 -8.15 -12.92
CA TYR A 126 -8.70 -9.26 -12.59
C TYR A 126 -10.17 -8.84 -12.67
N ASP A 127 -10.90 -9.48 -13.57
CA ASP A 127 -12.34 -9.29 -13.73
C ASP A 127 -13.11 -10.19 -12.74
N SER A 128 -13.11 -9.76 -11.47
CA SER A 128 -13.82 -10.47 -10.41
C SER A 128 -15.34 -10.42 -10.63
N PRO A 129 -16.05 -11.55 -10.47
CA PRO A 129 -17.53 -11.55 -10.51
C PRO A 129 -18.14 -10.65 -9.42
N ASN A 130 -17.44 -10.42 -8.32
CA ASN A 130 -17.90 -9.61 -7.20
C ASN A 130 -17.69 -8.08 -7.39
N LEU A 131 -17.08 -7.64 -8.48
CA LEU A 131 -17.08 -6.21 -8.87
C LEU A 131 -18.51 -5.66 -9.05
N ALA A 132 -19.47 -6.50 -9.37
CA ALA A 132 -20.90 -6.15 -9.43
C ALA A 132 -21.49 -5.73 -8.07
N ASN A 133 -20.85 -6.10 -6.96
CA ASN A 133 -21.27 -5.71 -5.62
C ASN A 133 -20.93 -4.24 -5.29
N LEU A 134 -19.97 -3.61 -5.98
CA LEU A 134 -19.58 -2.24 -5.72
C LEU A 134 -20.79 -1.29 -5.82
N ALA A 135 -20.92 -0.39 -4.84
CA ALA A 135 -22.02 0.58 -4.78
C ALA A 135 -21.91 1.61 -5.92
N ASP A 136 -20.70 1.98 -6.26
CA ASP A 136 -20.35 2.89 -7.36
C ASP A 136 -19.13 2.34 -8.11
N PRO A 137 -19.34 1.52 -9.16
CA PRO A 137 -18.23 0.92 -9.91
C PRO A 137 -17.35 1.93 -10.66
N GLU A 138 -17.88 3.10 -11.02
CA GLU A 138 -17.09 4.14 -11.70
C GLU A 138 -16.07 4.77 -10.74
N ARG A 139 -16.42 4.83 -9.47
CA ARG A 139 -15.58 5.42 -8.42
C ARG A 139 -14.71 4.40 -7.69
N PHE A 140 -15.21 3.18 -7.51
CA PHE A 140 -14.61 2.19 -6.61
C PHE A 140 -13.83 1.10 -7.32
N LYS A 141 -13.52 1.23 -8.61
CA LYS A 141 -12.57 0.35 -9.28
C LYS A 141 -11.83 1.04 -10.41
N ASP A 142 -10.71 0.47 -10.76
CA ASP A 142 -9.98 0.83 -11.98
C ASP A 142 -10.81 0.47 -13.23
N PRO A 143 -10.87 1.33 -14.24
CA PRO A 143 -11.60 1.03 -15.50
C PRO A 143 -11.17 -0.30 -16.14
N ASP A 144 -9.89 -0.66 -16.02
CA ASP A 144 -9.29 -1.88 -16.58
C ASP A 144 -9.14 -3.00 -15.53
N ASN A 145 -9.77 -2.88 -14.35
CA ASN A 145 -9.82 -3.86 -13.26
C ASN A 145 -8.45 -4.22 -12.64
N PHE A 146 -7.49 -3.30 -12.60
CA PHE A 146 -6.21 -3.50 -11.89
C PHE A 146 -6.35 -3.38 -10.36
N TRP A 147 -7.35 -2.65 -9.87
CA TRP A 147 -7.66 -2.52 -8.46
C TRP A 147 -9.17 -2.37 -8.23
N ALA A 148 -9.60 -2.70 -7.03
CA ALA A 148 -10.93 -2.41 -6.52
C ALA A 148 -10.85 -1.75 -5.14
N GLY A 149 -11.76 -0.81 -4.86
CA GLY A 149 -11.92 -0.17 -3.57
C GLY A 149 -12.67 -1.08 -2.61
N ILE A 150 -12.17 -1.18 -1.39
CA ILE A 150 -12.72 -2.06 -0.35
C ILE A 150 -13.19 -1.30 0.89
N TYR A 151 -12.85 -0.04 1.02
CA TYR A 151 -13.34 0.86 2.06
C TYR A 151 -13.12 2.34 1.71
N ILE A 152 -13.74 3.23 2.50
CA ILE A 152 -13.56 4.69 2.42
C ILE A 152 -13.15 5.20 3.80
N GLY A 153 -12.21 6.16 3.84
CA GLY A 153 -11.81 6.89 5.04
C GLY A 153 -11.59 8.38 4.73
N THR A 154 -12.00 9.26 5.63
CA THR A 154 -11.85 10.71 5.48
C THR A 154 -10.70 11.23 6.32
N LEU A 155 -9.89 12.18 5.84
CA LEU A 155 -8.88 12.86 6.65
C LEU A 155 -9.54 13.74 7.71
N GLY A 156 -8.95 13.76 8.90
CA GLY A 156 -9.38 14.62 10.01
C GLY A 156 -8.19 15.10 10.84
N PHE A 157 -8.49 15.99 11.78
CA PHE A 157 -7.54 16.46 12.77
C PHE A 157 -7.89 15.84 14.12
N ALA A 158 -6.93 15.11 14.71
CA ALA A 158 -6.99 14.66 16.09
C ALA A 158 -6.40 15.76 16.98
N THR A 159 -7.14 16.26 17.95
CA THR A 159 -6.62 17.23 18.92
C THR A 159 -6.73 16.64 20.32
N ASN A 160 -5.67 16.73 21.13
CA ASN A 160 -5.69 16.25 22.50
C ASN A 160 -6.51 17.20 23.39
N GLN A 161 -7.58 16.70 24.02
CA GLN A 161 -8.46 17.48 24.86
C GLN A 161 -7.74 18.01 26.11
N ASN A 162 -6.88 17.22 26.74
CA ASN A 162 -6.15 17.68 27.94
C ASN A 162 -5.21 18.85 27.58
N TRP A 163 -4.59 18.81 26.41
CA TRP A 163 -3.77 19.92 25.93
C TRP A 163 -4.61 21.20 25.73
N LEU A 164 -5.84 21.07 25.15
CA LEU A 164 -6.76 22.22 25.02
C LEU A 164 -7.14 22.79 26.39
N ASP A 165 -7.41 21.93 27.37
CA ASP A 165 -7.78 22.34 28.72
C ASP A 165 -6.65 23.11 29.43
N GLU A 166 -5.38 22.78 29.10
CA GLU A 166 -4.18 23.47 29.59
C GLU A 166 -3.88 24.79 28.83
N HIS A 167 -4.53 25.04 27.70
CA HIS A 167 -4.35 26.21 26.85
C HIS A 167 -5.68 27.00 26.64
N PRO A 168 -6.22 27.64 27.69
CA PRO A 168 -7.51 28.33 27.62
C PRO A 168 -7.54 29.37 26.49
N GLY A 169 -8.57 29.28 25.65
CA GLY A 169 -8.76 30.19 24.50
C GLY A 169 -8.19 29.66 23.18
N VAL A 170 -7.48 28.50 23.20
CA VAL A 170 -7.12 27.77 22.00
C VAL A 170 -8.25 26.77 21.67
N GLU A 171 -8.65 26.74 20.41
CA GLU A 171 -9.65 25.79 19.89
C GLU A 171 -9.00 24.74 19.00
N ALA A 172 -9.62 23.55 18.93
CA ALA A 172 -9.21 22.52 17.99
C ALA A 172 -9.28 23.06 16.55
N PRO A 173 -8.26 22.78 15.70
CA PRO A 173 -8.22 23.32 14.35
C PRO A 173 -9.41 22.84 13.52
N ARG A 174 -10.02 23.75 12.74
CA ARG A 174 -11.14 23.50 11.83
C ARG A 174 -10.84 23.95 10.40
N SER A 175 -9.63 24.38 10.13
CA SER A 175 -9.17 24.71 8.79
C SER A 175 -7.71 24.31 8.61
N TRP A 176 -7.28 24.14 7.37
CA TRP A 176 -5.87 23.93 7.07
C TRP A 176 -5.01 25.11 7.53
N ASP A 177 -5.56 26.35 7.48
CA ASP A 177 -4.84 27.54 7.93
C ASP A 177 -4.71 27.61 9.46
N ASP A 178 -5.63 27.02 10.21
CA ASP A 178 -5.50 26.93 11.66
C ASP A 178 -4.24 26.19 12.10
N LEU A 179 -3.76 25.22 11.30
CA LEU A 179 -2.53 24.48 11.58
C LEU A 179 -1.26 25.36 11.51
N LEU A 180 -1.34 26.54 10.89
CA LEU A 180 -0.26 27.51 10.82
C LEU A 180 -0.24 28.51 11.98
N LYS A 181 -1.25 28.47 12.87
CA LYS A 181 -1.32 29.36 14.02
C LYS A 181 -0.13 29.15 14.97
N PRO A 182 0.38 30.22 15.60
CA PRO A 182 1.57 30.13 16.47
C PRO A 182 1.47 29.13 17.61
N GLU A 183 0.26 28.93 18.17
CA GLU A 183 0.00 27.99 19.26
C GLU A 183 0.28 26.51 18.89
N PHE A 184 0.19 26.17 17.61
CA PHE A 184 0.47 24.81 17.13
C PHE A 184 1.91 24.60 16.67
N LYS A 185 2.76 25.63 16.78
CA LYS A 185 4.17 25.50 16.39
C LYS A 185 4.92 24.48 17.24
N GLY A 186 5.43 23.43 16.59
CA GLY A 186 6.10 22.32 17.26
C GLY A 186 5.12 21.45 18.07
N GLN A 187 3.82 21.46 17.71
CA GLN A 187 2.75 20.71 18.38
C GLN A 187 2.00 19.80 17.42
N ILE A 188 2.43 19.70 16.16
CA ILE A 188 1.78 18.88 15.17
C ILE A 188 2.59 17.61 14.92
N MET A 189 1.91 16.48 14.91
CA MET A 189 2.47 15.20 14.50
C MET A 189 1.76 14.68 13.25
N VAL A 190 2.51 14.24 12.27
CA VAL A 190 2.00 13.72 11.00
C VAL A 190 2.96 12.68 10.44
N ALA A 191 2.48 11.77 9.63
CA ALA A 191 3.38 10.83 8.95
C ALA A 191 4.14 11.51 7.80
N HIS A 192 5.24 10.91 7.36
CA HIS A 192 5.98 11.37 6.19
C HIS A 192 5.36 10.79 4.90
N PRO A 193 5.15 11.60 3.84
CA PRO A 193 4.46 11.11 2.62
C PRO A 193 5.26 10.06 1.84
N SER A 194 6.56 9.91 2.06
CA SER A 194 7.35 8.85 1.43
C SER A 194 7.00 7.45 1.94
N SER A 195 6.59 7.33 3.20
CA SER A 195 6.23 6.05 3.81
C SER A 195 4.72 5.86 3.91
N SER A 196 3.96 6.94 4.15
CA SER A 196 2.54 6.91 4.52
C SER A 196 1.62 7.35 3.39
N GLY A 197 0.62 6.52 3.07
CA GLY A 197 -0.49 6.89 2.20
C GLY A 197 -1.34 8.02 2.81
N THR A 198 -1.62 7.98 4.11
CA THR A 198 -2.39 9.02 4.83
C THR A 198 -1.78 10.41 4.63
N SER A 199 -0.48 10.53 4.85
CA SER A 199 0.22 11.81 4.67
C SER A 199 0.32 12.22 3.21
N TYR A 200 0.44 11.26 2.30
CA TYR A 200 0.39 11.56 0.87
C TYR A 200 -0.99 12.06 0.46
N THR A 201 -2.08 11.46 0.96
CA THR A 201 -3.44 11.98 0.75
C THR A 201 -3.57 13.40 1.31
N ALA A 202 -3.02 13.71 2.48
CA ALA A 202 -3.03 15.07 3.04
C ALA A 202 -2.25 16.07 2.17
N LEU A 203 -1.05 15.70 1.70
CA LEU A 203 -0.25 16.49 0.77
C LEU A 203 -1.04 16.81 -0.50
N CYS A 204 -1.61 15.78 -1.13
CA CYS A 204 -2.36 15.92 -2.36
C CYS A 204 -3.66 16.72 -2.16
N THR A 205 -4.32 16.57 -1.02
CA THR A 205 -5.47 17.40 -0.63
C THR A 205 -5.11 18.90 -0.63
N VAL A 206 -4.00 19.25 0.00
CA VAL A 206 -3.54 20.64 0.05
C VAL A 206 -3.23 21.17 -1.35
N LEU A 207 -2.56 20.39 -2.20
CA LEU A 207 -2.25 20.79 -3.57
C LEU A 207 -3.53 21.00 -4.40
N GLN A 208 -4.54 20.17 -4.23
CA GLN A 208 -5.80 20.30 -4.97
C GLN A 208 -6.68 21.46 -4.48
N ILE A 209 -6.69 21.73 -3.16
CA ILE A 209 -7.45 22.88 -2.61
C ILE A 209 -6.82 24.22 -3.03
N ARG A 210 -5.48 24.32 -3.02
CA ARG A 210 -4.75 25.59 -3.18
C ARG A 210 -4.17 25.79 -4.57
N GLY A 211 -4.12 24.74 -5.40
CA GLY A 211 -3.27 24.69 -6.60
C GLY A 211 -1.81 24.39 -6.23
N GLU A 212 -1.01 23.94 -7.20
CA GLU A 212 0.34 23.45 -6.92
C GLU A 212 1.25 24.51 -6.27
N GLU A 213 1.34 25.70 -6.83
CA GLU A 213 2.27 26.74 -6.35
C GLU A 213 1.97 27.12 -4.89
N ALA A 214 0.74 27.58 -4.62
CA ALA A 214 0.33 27.98 -3.27
C ALA A 214 0.27 26.78 -2.31
N GLY A 215 -0.05 25.57 -2.80
CA GLY A 215 -0.04 24.35 -2.02
C GLY A 215 1.36 23.97 -1.55
N TRP A 216 2.38 24.06 -2.40
CA TRP A 216 3.77 23.82 -2.00
C TRP A 216 4.27 24.86 -1.01
N ASP A 217 3.88 26.14 -1.17
CA ASP A 217 4.23 27.20 -0.22
C ASP A 217 3.58 26.96 1.15
N TYR A 218 2.32 26.51 1.16
CA TYR A 218 1.65 26.10 2.39
C TYR A 218 2.38 24.92 3.05
N LEU A 219 2.72 23.87 2.30
CA LEU A 219 3.39 22.68 2.82
C LEU A 219 4.76 23.00 3.45
N ARG A 220 5.50 23.98 2.92
CA ARG A 220 6.75 24.45 3.54
C ARG A 220 6.49 25.11 4.90
N GLN A 221 5.47 25.98 4.99
CA GLN A 221 5.10 26.64 6.24
C GLN A 221 4.58 25.61 7.26
N TYR A 222 3.70 24.70 6.81
CA TYR A 222 3.15 23.62 7.61
C TYR A 222 4.23 22.70 8.18
N ALA A 223 5.23 22.32 7.38
CA ALA A 223 6.33 21.48 7.86
C ALA A 223 7.13 22.16 8.99
N GLY A 224 7.18 23.51 9.00
CA GLY A 224 7.76 24.30 10.10
C GLY A 224 6.98 24.25 11.41
N GLN A 225 5.73 23.78 11.39
CA GLN A 225 4.87 23.57 12.57
C GLN A 225 4.98 22.14 13.14
N VAL A 226 5.49 21.19 12.33
CA VAL A 226 5.57 19.77 12.68
C VAL A 226 6.63 19.55 13.76
N LEU A 227 6.21 18.89 14.85
CA LEU A 227 7.11 18.43 15.92
C LEU A 227 7.98 17.27 15.44
N GLN A 228 7.32 16.27 14.84
CA GLN A 228 7.97 15.04 14.42
C GLN A 228 7.16 14.36 13.29
N PHE A 229 7.87 13.87 12.30
CA PHE A 229 7.28 12.98 11.29
C PHE A 229 7.30 11.53 11.76
N THR A 230 6.19 10.82 11.54
CA THR A 230 6.09 9.38 11.82
C THR A 230 6.21 8.57 10.52
N LYS A 231 6.49 7.28 10.66
CA LYS A 231 6.55 6.34 9.55
C LYS A 231 5.14 5.86 9.15
N SER A 232 4.31 5.51 10.14
CA SER A 232 2.95 5.03 9.93
C SER A 232 1.93 6.16 9.95
N GLY A 233 0.96 6.14 9.02
CA GLY A 233 -0.13 7.12 8.93
C GLY A 233 -1.07 7.13 10.13
N ALA A 234 -1.25 6.00 10.81
CA ALA A 234 -2.08 5.90 12.02
C ALA A 234 -1.35 6.31 13.31
N ALA A 235 0.00 6.37 13.30
CA ALA A 235 0.78 6.64 14.50
C ALA A 235 0.51 8.02 15.13
N PRO A 236 0.30 9.12 14.39
CA PRO A 236 0.01 10.41 14.99
C PRO A 236 -1.20 10.42 15.92
N ALA A 237 -2.27 9.66 15.62
CA ALA A 237 -3.43 9.57 16.53
C ALA A 237 -3.03 9.03 17.91
N LYS A 238 -2.16 8.02 17.96
CA LYS A 238 -1.67 7.44 19.23
C LYS A 238 -0.81 8.42 20.02
N PHE A 239 0.11 9.10 19.35
CA PHE A 239 1.01 10.05 20.01
C PHE A 239 0.25 11.27 20.55
N VAL A 240 -0.74 11.76 19.78
CA VAL A 240 -1.64 12.81 20.27
C VAL A 240 -2.49 12.31 21.43
N ALA A 241 -3.01 11.09 21.38
CA ALA A 241 -3.74 10.47 22.49
C ALA A 241 -2.90 10.39 23.79
N GLN A 242 -1.60 10.19 23.65
CA GLN A 242 -0.64 10.13 24.76
C GLN A 242 -0.16 11.51 25.25
N GLY A 243 -0.56 12.60 24.56
CA GLY A 243 -0.17 13.96 24.89
C GLY A 243 1.25 14.35 24.43
N GLU A 244 1.84 13.58 23.50
CA GLU A 244 3.17 13.90 22.96
C GLU A 244 3.12 15.06 21.94
N ALA A 245 1.95 15.34 21.38
CA ALA A 245 1.67 16.49 20.53
C ALA A 245 0.22 16.93 20.74
N ALA A 246 -0.09 18.18 20.41
CA ALA A 246 -1.44 18.70 20.50
C ALA A 246 -2.34 18.20 19.37
N VAL A 247 -1.81 18.15 18.13
CA VAL A 247 -2.59 17.88 16.92
C VAL A 247 -1.93 16.79 16.07
N GLY A 248 -2.76 15.92 15.49
CA GLY A 248 -2.36 14.95 14.48
C GLY A 248 -3.23 15.05 13.23
N ILE A 249 -2.63 14.90 12.05
CA ILE A 249 -3.39 14.76 10.79
C ILE A 249 -3.38 13.28 10.44
N VAL A 250 -4.57 12.68 10.47
CA VAL A 250 -4.77 11.23 10.27
C VAL A 250 -6.12 10.96 9.62
N PHE A 251 -6.36 9.75 9.18
CA PHE A 251 -7.71 9.36 8.80
C PHE A 251 -8.62 9.28 10.04
N SER A 252 -9.87 9.75 9.89
CA SER A 252 -10.85 9.85 10.97
C SER A 252 -11.11 8.52 11.67
N HIS A 253 -11.10 7.41 10.95
CA HIS A 253 -11.28 6.08 11.53
C HIS A 253 -10.15 5.69 12.50
N ASP A 254 -8.91 6.15 12.29
CA ASP A 254 -7.80 5.95 13.23
C ASP A 254 -7.98 6.79 14.50
N ILE A 255 -8.53 8.02 14.38
CA ILE A 255 -8.87 8.87 15.53
C ILE A 255 -9.95 8.20 16.36
N VAL A 256 -11.03 7.75 15.71
CA VAL A 256 -12.12 7.02 16.35
C VAL A 256 -11.62 5.76 17.06
N ALA A 257 -10.71 5.02 16.44
CA ALA A 257 -10.13 3.83 17.06
C ALA A 257 -9.41 4.13 18.39
N GLU A 258 -8.76 5.28 18.53
CA GLU A 258 -8.16 5.70 19.80
C GLU A 258 -9.22 6.25 20.77
N MET A 259 -10.23 6.99 20.29
CA MET A 259 -11.34 7.49 21.11
C MET A 259 -12.13 6.33 21.74
N GLU A 260 -12.39 5.25 21.00
CA GLU A 260 -13.05 4.03 21.52
C GLU A 260 -12.24 3.33 22.63
N LYS A 261 -10.94 3.55 22.68
CA LYS A 261 -10.06 3.08 23.79
C LYS A 261 -10.07 4.04 24.98
N GLY A 262 -10.83 5.14 24.91
CA GLY A 262 -10.93 6.16 25.97
C GLY A 262 -9.89 7.27 25.86
N ALA A 263 -9.21 7.43 24.72
CA ALA A 263 -8.27 8.52 24.52
C ALA A 263 -8.97 9.89 24.52
N PRO A 264 -8.40 10.93 25.17
CA PRO A 264 -8.98 12.26 25.25
C PRO A 264 -8.75 13.03 23.95
N LEU A 265 -9.40 12.61 22.87
CA LEU A 265 -9.27 13.20 21.55
C LEU A 265 -10.54 13.93 21.11
N VAL A 266 -10.35 15.04 20.43
CA VAL A 266 -11.38 15.76 19.66
C VAL A 266 -11.08 15.55 18.19
N LEU A 267 -12.06 15.02 17.46
CA LEU A 267 -12.00 14.89 15.99
C LEU A 267 -12.66 16.13 15.36
N THR A 268 -11.93 16.81 14.50
CA THR A 268 -12.43 17.91 13.67
C THR A 268 -12.09 17.69 12.20
N PHE A 269 -12.80 18.39 11.32
CA PHE A 269 -12.57 18.38 9.88
C PHE A 269 -12.40 19.80 9.36
N PRO A 270 -11.55 20.01 8.33
CA PRO A 270 -11.37 21.34 7.74
C PRO A 270 -12.62 21.82 7.01
N GLU A 271 -13.04 23.06 7.28
CA GLU A 271 -14.24 23.69 6.72
C GLU A 271 -14.12 23.92 5.20
N GLU A 272 -12.92 24.09 4.69
CA GLU A 272 -12.63 24.20 3.25
C GLU A 272 -12.97 22.91 2.50
N GLY A 273 -12.95 21.82 3.20
CA GLY A 273 -13.12 20.46 2.71
C GLY A 273 -11.90 19.60 3.02
N THR A 274 -12.14 18.31 3.12
CA THR A 274 -11.09 17.34 3.40
C THR A 274 -10.92 16.35 2.27
N GLY A 275 -9.68 15.84 2.13
CA GLY A 275 -9.41 14.69 1.30
C GLY A 275 -9.90 13.39 1.94
N TYR A 276 -9.93 12.37 1.15
CA TYR A 276 -10.35 11.05 1.60
C TYR A 276 -9.56 9.98 0.86
N GLU A 277 -9.56 8.78 1.42
CA GLU A 277 -9.07 7.61 0.73
C GLU A 277 -10.24 6.72 0.28
N ILE A 278 -10.02 6.05 -0.85
CA ILE A 278 -10.64 4.78 -1.17
C ILE A 278 -9.52 3.77 -0.93
N GLY A 279 -9.70 2.88 0.02
CA GLY A 279 -8.71 1.82 0.28
C GLY A 279 -8.79 0.79 -0.83
N GLY A 280 -7.67 0.59 -1.52
CA GLY A 280 -7.59 -0.30 -2.68
C GLY A 280 -7.23 -1.73 -2.34
N MET A 281 -7.47 -2.62 -3.31
CA MET A 281 -6.98 -3.98 -3.36
C MET A 281 -6.60 -4.31 -4.79
N GLY A 282 -5.44 -4.96 -5.01
CA GLY A 282 -4.99 -5.35 -6.34
C GLY A 282 -4.10 -6.59 -6.29
N ILE A 283 -4.22 -7.46 -7.30
CA ILE A 283 -3.37 -8.63 -7.47
C ILE A 283 -2.00 -8.16 -7.95
N VAL A 284 -0.93 -8.66 -7.33
CA VAL A 284 0.44 -8.33 -7.73
C VAL A 284 0.78 -9.05 -9.03
N LYS A 285 1.38 -8.34 -9.96
CA LYS A 285 1.79 -8.95 -11.23
C LYS A 285 2.83 -10.04 -11.01
N GLY A 286 2.57 -11.23 -11.55
CA GLY A 286 3.42 -12.39 -11.36
C GLY A 286 3.20 -13.08 -10.01
N ALA A 287 2.05 -12.87 -9.37
CA ALA A 287 1.63 -13.59 -8.16
C ALA A 287 1.81 -15.10 -8.32
N ARG A 288 2.46 -15.74 -7.33
CA ARG A 288 2.74 -17.17 -7.38
C ARG A 288 1.52 -18.02 -7.01
N ASN A 289 0.66 -17.47 -6.18
CA ASN A 289 -0.56 -18.10 -5.67
C ASN A 289 -1.80 -17.39 -6.22
N LEU A 290 -1.88 -17.26 -7.55
CA LEU A 290 -2.89 -16.47 -8.24
C LEU A 290 -4.33 -16.89 -7.87
N ASP A 291 -4.61 -18.20 -7.76
CA ASP A 291 -5.94 -18.70 -7.39
C ASP A 291 -6.34 -18.29 -5.97
N ALA A 292 -5.41 -18.32 -5.02
CA ALA A 292 -5.65 -17.85 -3.66
C ALA A 292 -5.84 -16.31 -3.63
N ALA A 293 -5.08 -15.57 -4.43
CA ALA A 293 -5.24 -14.13 -4.58
C ALA A 293 -6.61 -13.75 -5.14
N LYS A 294 -7.11 -14.47 -6.15
CA LYS A 294 -8.46 -14.27 -6.71
C LYS A 294 -9.54 -14.59 -5.68
N LYS A 295 -9.41 -15.67 -4.91
CA LYS A 295 -10.36 -16.00 -3.83
C LYS A 295 -10.39 -14.91 -2.76
N TRP A 296 -9.24 -14.36 -2.36
CA TRP A 296 -9.18 -13.23 -1.43
C TRP A 296 -9.85 -12.00 -2.03
N PHE A 297 -9.58 -11.70 -3.29
CA PHE A 297 -10.15 -10.55 -4.00
C PHE A 297 -11.69 -10.65 -4.04
N ASP A 298 -12.23 -11.82 -4.44
CA ASP A 298 -13.67 -12.04 -4.51
C ASP A 298 -14.32 -11.94 -3.12
N TRP A 299 -13.74 -12.60 -2.11
CA TRP A 299 -14.22 -12.59 -0.74
C TRP A 299 -14.21 -11.20 -0.11
N ALA A 300 -13.18 -10.38 -0.36
CA ALA A 300 -13.07 -9.02 0.18
C ALA A 300 -14.13 -8.05 -0.39
N LEU A 301 -14.79 -8.40 -1.50
CA LEU A 301 -15.90 -7.67 -2.10
C LEU A 301 -17.28 -8.19 -1.69
N GLU A 302 -17.35 -9.09 -0.72
CA GLU A 302 -18.63 -9.53 -0.15
C GLU A 302 -19.10 -8.52 0.92
N PRO A 303 -20.43 -8.19 1.00
CA PRO A 303 -20.94 -7.27 2.00
C PRO A 303 -20.60 -7.69 3.44
N ALA A 304 -20.79 -8.96 3.77
CA ALA A 304 -20.50 -9.50 5.10
C ALA A 304 -19.02 -9.39 5.46
N THR A 305 -18.12 -9.44 4.47
CA THR A 305 -16.68 -9.30 4.68
C THR A 305 -16.30 -7.85 4.98
N GLN A 306 -16.89 -6.89 4.28
CA GLN A 306 -16.60 -5.47 4.53
C GLN A 306 -17.21 -4.97 5.86
N GLU A 307 -18.20 -5.64 6.42
CA GLU A 307 -18.74 -5.38 7.75
C GLU A 307 -17.88 -5.93 8.90
N LEU A 308 -16.82 -6.67 8.62
CA LEU A 308 -15.94 -7.24 9.66
C LEU A 308 -15.03 -6.19 10.32
N GLY A 309 -14.81 -5.03 9.67
CA GLY A 309 -13.89 -4.01 10.15
C GLY A 309 -14.05 -3.65 11.64
N PRO A 310 -15.24 -3.26 12.12
CA PRO A 310 -15.45 -2.84 13.51
C PRO A 310 -15.10 -3.91 14.55
N LYS A 311 -15.24 -5.18 14.22
CA LYS A 311 -14.81 -6.30 15.06
C LYS A 311 -13.32 -6.25 15.38
N TYR A 312 -12.54 -5.64 14.49
CA TYR A 312 -11.09 -5.48 14.58
C TYR A 312 -10.66 -4.03 14.75
N GLN A 313 -11.55 -3.19 15.29
CA GLN A 313 -11.30 -1.76 15.56
C GLN A 313 -10.97 -0.95 14.28
N ALA A 314 -11.49 -1.38 13.14
CA ALA A 314 -11.38 -0.68 11.86
C ALA A 314 -12.75 -0.09 11.50
N TYR A 315 -12.82 1.23 11.45
CA TYR A 315 -14.09 1.99 11.32
C TYR A 315 -14.23 2.66 9.95
N GLN A 316 -13.52 2.18 8.95
CA GLN A 316 -13.67 2.58 7.56
C GLN A 316 -15.05 2.19 7.05
N ALA A 317 -15.61 3.00 6.15
CA ALA A 317 -16.88 2.70 5.54
C ALA A 317 -16.76 1.72 4.37
N PRO A 318 -17.71 0.79 4.19
CA PRO A 318 -17.70 -0.17 3.09
C PRO A 318 -17.98 0.50 1.73
N THR A 319 -17.53 -0.15 0.64
CA THR A 319 -17.73 0.27 -0.75
C THR A 319 -18.78 -0.55 -1.50
N VAL A 320 -19.28 -1.64 -0.90
CA VAL A 320 -20.22 -2.56 -1.55
C VAL A 320 -21.67 -2.33 -1.13
N LYS A 321 -22.60 -2.63 -2.03
CA LYS A 321 -24.05 -2.58 -1.78
C LYS A 321 -24.41 -3.57 -0.68
N GLY A 322 -25.32 -3.18 0.19
CA GLY A 322 -25.83 -4.04 1.25
C GLY A 322 -24.98 -4.12 2.50
N ALA A 323 -23.77 -3.58 2.49
CA ALA A 323 -22.96 -3.41 3.69
C ALA A 323 -23.29 -2.05 4.37
N THR A 324 -23.34 -2.05 5.71
CA THR A 324 -23.69 -0.88 6.52
C THR A 324 -22.42 -0.30 7.18
N PRO A 325 -22.15 1.01 7.01
CA PRO A 325 -21.03 1.64 7.71
C PRO A 325 -21.31 1.68 9.23
N SER A 326 -20.31 1.34 10.02
CA SER A 326 -20.40 1.37 11.48
C SER A 326 -20.36 2.78 12.06
N ARG A 327 -19.83 3.74 11.29
CA ARG A 327 -19.66 5.16 11.63
C ARG A 327 -20.04 6.03 10.45
N PRO A 328 -21.36 6.12 10.12
CA PRO A 328 -21.81 6.89 8.96
C PRO A 328 -21.48 8.38 9.08
N GLU A 329 -21.42 8.93 10.29
CA GLU A 329 -21.08 10.33 10.57
C GLU A 329 -19.69 10.73 10.04
N LEU A 330 -18.77 9.79 9.87
CA LEU A 330 -17.44 10.07 9.30
C LEU A 330 -17.48 10.36 7.79
N LEU A 331 -18.61 10.08 7.13
CA LEU A 331 -18.85 10.38 5.73
C LEU A 331 -19.70 11.65 5.53
N GLU A 332 -20.34 12.15 6.59
CA GLU A 332 -21.17 13.35 6.58
C GLU A 332 -20.33 14.63 6.71
N VAL A 333 -19.23 14.70 5.95
CA VAL A 333 -18.28 15.81 5.97
C VAL A 333 -18.09 16.39 4.57
N LYS A 334 -17.64 17.64 4.50
CA LYS A 334 -17.35 18.27 3.23
C LYS A 334 -16.09 17.66 2.62
N LEU A 335 -16.26 16.84 1.60
CA LEU A 335 -15.16 16.29 0.82
C LEU A 335 -14.78 17.26 -0.30
N ILE A 336 -13.50 17.26 -0.68
CA ILE A 336 -13.07 17.86 -1.93
C ILE A 336 -13.35 16.91 -3.10
N ASP A 337 -13.37 17.42 -4.30
CA ASP A 337 -13.33 16.60 -5.52
C ASP A 337 -11.90 16.09 -5.72
N TYR A 338 -11.59 14.97 -5.06
CA TYR A 338 -10.25 14.44 -5.00
C TYR A 338 -9.91 13.65 -6.25
N ASP A 339 -9.00 14.17 -7.08
CA ASP A 339 -8.50 13.52 -8.28
C ASP A 339 -7.41 12.50 -7.93
N PHE A 340 -7.79 11.23 -7.85
CA PHE A 340 -6.91 10.12 -7.54
C PHE A 340 -5.90 9.83 -8.67
N ASP A 341 -6.29 10.04 -9.93
CA ASP A 341 -5.42 9.81 -11.08
C ASP A 341 -4.31 10.85 -11.13
N TYR A 342 -4.64 12.13 -10.89
CA TYR A 342 -3.66 13.19 -10.73
C TYR A 342 -2.65 12.86 -9.61
N CYS A 343 -3.15 12.48 -8.44
CA CYS A 343 -2.31 12.16 -7.29
C CYS A 343 -1.46 10.89 -7.53
N GLY A 344 -2.04 9.85 -8.10
CA GLY A 344 -1.33 8.61 -8.39
C GLY A 344 -0.27 8.78 -9.45
N SER A 345 -0.57 9.50 -10.54
CA SER A 345 0.37 9.76 -11.64
C SER A 345 1.56 10.62 -11.21
N ASN A 346 1.37 11.53 -10.27
CA ASN A 346 2.43 12.42 -9.76
C ASN A 346 3.08 11.92 -8.47
N LYS A 347 2.71 10.74 -7.97
CA LYS A 347 3.10 10.29 -6.62
C LYS A 347 4.61 10.32 -6.39
N THR A 348 5.39 9.76 -7.28
CA THR A 348 6.85 9.76 -7.15
C THR A 348 7.42 11.18 -7.15
N ALA A 349 7.01 12.01 -8.12
CA ALA A 349 7.50 13.38 -8.23
C ALA A 349 7.15 14.25 -7.00
N PHE A 350 5.93 14.10 -6.45
CA PHE A 350 5.50 14.85 -5.29
C PHE A 350 6.19 14.39 -4.01
N VAL A 351 6.36 13.08 -3.83
CA VAL A 351 7.11 12.53 -2.70
C VAL A 351 8.57 12.96 -2.75
N ASP A 352 9.22 12.89 -3.90
CA ASP A 352 10.60 13.32 -4.08
C ASP A 352 10.75 14.81 -3.80
N LYS A 353 9.84 15.65 -4.31
CA LYS A 353 9.84 17.08 -4.07
C LYS A 353 9.68 17.40 -2.57
N PHE A 354 8.72 16.78 -1.90
CA PHE A 354 8.54 16.98 -0.45
C PHE A 354 9.79 16.56 0.33
N THR A 355 10.33 15.38 0.02
CA THR A 355 11.50 14.82 0.73
C THR A 355 12.76 15.67 0.54
N ASN A 356 12.99 16.19 -0.68
CA ASN A 356 14.21 16.90 -1.00
C ASN A 356 14.15 18.40 -0.67
N GLU A 357 12.96 19.01 -0.70
CA GLU A 357 12.81 20.46 -0.57
C GLU A 357 12.16 20.91 0.74
N ILE A 358 11.45 20.04 1.45
CA ILE A 358 10.63 20.41 2.62
C ILE A 358 11.06 19.68 3.87
N ALA A 359 11.02 18.34 3.87
CA ALA A 359 11.40 17.54 5.02
C ALA A 359 12.00 16.21 4.56
N ALA A 360 13.24 15.94 4.97
CA ALA A 360 13.90 14.67 4.72
C ALA A 360 13.20 13.52 5.46
N ALA A 361 13.24 12.33 4.88
CA ALA A 361 12.67 11.12 5.48
C ALA A 361 13.60 10.47 6.52
N ASP A 362 14.43 11.28 7.19
CA ASP A 362 15.38 10.83 8.21
C ASP A 362 14.70 10.82 9.59
N ASN A 363 15.04 9.84 10.41
CA ASN A 363 14.58 9.75 11.80
C ASN A 363 13.05 9.77 11.97
N LEU A 364 12.33 9.07 11.12
CA LEU A 364 10.88 8.91 11.25
C LEU A 364 10.57 8.13 12.53
N LYS A 365 9.62 8.64 13.32
CA LYS A 365 9.15 7.97 14.54
C LYS A 365 8.27 6.77 14.17
N GLU A 366 8.52 5.61 14.83
CA GLU A 366 7.79 4.37 14.59
C GLU A 366 6.38 4.39 15.22
#